data_ca853db4be75c6278bd45d235ea52d9f
#
_entry.id   ca853db4be75c6278bd45d235ea52d9f
#
_cell.length_a   1.000
_cell.length_b   1.000
_cell.length_c   1.000
_cell.angle_alpha   90.00
_cell.angle_beta   90.00
_cell.angle_gamma   90.00
#
_symmetry.space_group_name_H-M   'P 1'
#
loop_
_entity.id
_entity.type
_entity.pdbx_description
1 polymer ?
#
loop_
_entity_poly.entity_id
_entity_poly.type
_entity_poly.pdbx_seq_one_letter_code
_entity_poly.pdbx_strand_id
1 'polypeptide(L)'
;MVATPISATSRYIPPGTTRYYWVATIANKNSPTRSELNAGSDLTAEIAAVSGFATSSDQQDTPDLGSRFVSKIPGRITADDSSITLYMSSTSSDVRTLLPRDTAGFICIFPEGDTAGLKYDVFPVKVTGQPKSRDVENPAQITVQFSVTSIPVENITVP
;
A
#
# COMPACT_ATOMS: atom_id res chain seq x y z
N MET A 1 -39.60 -5.99 -11.03
CA MET A 1 -38.44 -6.39 -10.20
C MET A 1 -37.58 -5.14 -10.01
N VAL A 2 -37.30 -4.72 -8.81
CA VAL A 2 -36.53 -3.51 -8.53
C VAL A 2 -35.15 -3.97 -8.05
N ALA A 3 -34.07 -3.31 -8.51
CA ALA A 3 -32.72 -3.61 -8.07
C ALA A 3 -32.60 -3.37 -6.54
N THR A 4 -31.90 -4.25 -5.85
CA THR A 4 -31.64 -4.09 -4.40
C THR A 4 -30.64 -2.95 -4.21
N PRO A 5 -30.99 -1.87 -3.51
CA PRO A 5 -30.05 -0.78 -3.27
C PRO A 5 -28.92 -1.21 -2.32
N ILE A 6 -27.74 -0.70 -2.55
CA ILE A 6 -26.66 -0.79 -1.57
C ILE A 6 -26.97 0.19 -0.43
N SER A 7 -27.05 -0.34 0.80
CA SER A 7 -27.25 0.50 1.99
C SER A 7 -26.09 1.48 2.17
N ALA A 8 -26.40 2.69 2.65
CA ALA A 8 -25.37 3.65 3.03
C ALA A 8 -24.51 3.09 4.16
N THR A 9 -23.19 3.17 4.00
CA THR A 9 -22.21 2.71 4.99
C THR A 9 -21.75 3.85 5.89
N SER A 10 -21.22 3.52 7.06
CA SER A 10 -20.49 4.48 7.89
C SER A 10 -19.23 4.94 7.15
N ARG A 11 -19.07 6.27 7.06
CA ARG A 11 -17.90 6.88 6.44
C ARG A 11 -16.90 7.27 7.52
N TYR A 12 -15.62 7.16 7.24
CA TYR A 12 -14.54 7.53 8.14
C TYR A 12 -13.48 8.37 7.42
N ILE A 13 -12.61 9.03 8.17
CA ILE A 13 -11.42 9.71 7.67
C ILE A 13 -10.18 8.87 8.02
N PRO A 14 -9.19 8.75 7.11
CA PRO A 14 -8.01 7.90 7.34
C PRO A 14 -7.22 8.23 8.61
N PRO A 15 -6.95 9.51 8.97
CA PRO A 15 -6.23 9.83 10.18
C PRO A 15 -6.91 9.25 11.44
N GLY A 16 -6.12 8.54 12.25
CA GLY A 16 -6.61 7.90 13.47
C GLY A 16 -7.25 6.51 13.26
N THR A 17 -7.53 6.13 12.03
CA THR A 17 -8.18 4.86 11.70
C THR A 17 -7.27 3.94 10.90
N THR A 18 -6.77 4.42 9.76
CA THR A 18 -5.92 3.63 8.86
C THR A 18 -4.55 3.34 9.48
N ARG A 19 -4.05 2.11 9.32
CA ARG A 19 -2.75 1.66 9.81
C ARG A 19 -1.86 1.19 8.67
N TYR A 20 -0.56 1.43 8.83
CA TYR A 20 0.47 1.01 7.89
C TYR A 20 1.56 0.25 8.63
N TYR A 21 1.72 -1.03 8.31
CA TYR A 21 2.77 -1.87 8.92
C TYR A 21 3.82 -2.23 7.89
N TRP A 22 5.08 -2.16 8.31
CA TRP A 22 6.19 -2.80 7.62
C TRP A 22 6.42 -4.18 8.20
N VAL A 23 6.35 -5.21 7.36
CA VAL A 23 6.63 -6.60 7.74
C VAL A 23 7.78 -7.12 6.89
N ALA A 24 8.88 -7.52 7.53
CA ALA A 24 10.08 -7.96 6.82
C ALA A 24 9.88 -9.31 6.10
N THR A 25 9.09 -10.21 6.68
CA THR A 25 8.89 -11.56 6.14
C THR A 25 7.45 -12.00 6.34
N ILE A 26 6.84 -12.45 5.26
CA ILE A 26 5.53 -13.12 5.23
C ILE A 26 5.71 -14.40 4.41
N ALA A 27 5.41 -15.55 4.98
CA ALA A 27 5.57 -16.83 4.30
C ALA A 27 4.56 -17.02 3.15
N ASN A 28 3.32 -16.58 3.37
CA ASN A 28 2.27 -16.62 2.36
C ASN A 28 1.51 -15.29 2.32
N LYS A 29 1.79 -14.47 1.32
CA LYS A 29 1.15 -13.16 1.15
C LYS A 29 -0.37 -13.22 0.96
N ASN A 30 -0.93 -14.35 0.52
CA ASN A 30 -2.37 -14.52 0.36
C ASN A 30 -3.09 -14.83 1.69
N SER A 31 -2.34 -15.24 2.70
CA SER A 31 -2.87 -15.55 4.03
C SER A 31 -1.78 -15.33 5.08
N PRO A 32 -1.39 -14.08 5.35
CA PRO A 32 -0.46 -13.76 6.42
C PRO A 32 -1.05 -14.17 7.78
N THR A 33 -0.21 -14.69 8.64
CA THR A 33 -0.62 -15.05 10.00
C THR A 33 -0.62 -13.86 10.94
N ARG A 34 -1.41 -13.90 11.99
CA ARG A 34 -1.42 -12.85 13.02
C ARG A 34 -0.02 -12.63 13.64
N SER A 35 0.74 -13.72 13.81
CA SER A 35 2.11 -13.66 14.33
C SER A 35 3.05 -12.87 13.42
N GLU A 36 2.95 -13.04 12.10
CA GLU A 36 3.74 -12.30 11.12
C GLU A 36 3.40 -10.81 11.13
N LEU A 37 2.11 -10.47 11.20
CA LEU A 37 1.66 -9.08 11.28
C LEU A 37 2.14 -8.41 12.57
N ASN A 38 2.06 -9.12 13.71
CA ASN A 38 2.53 -8.62 15.01
C ASN A 38 4.05 -8.47 15.09
N ALA A 39 4.81 -9.21 14.26
CA ALA A 39 6.27 -9.04 14.15
C ALA A 39 6.67 -7.82 13.31
N GLY A 40 5.73 -7.18 12.66
CA GLY A 40 5.93 -5.97 11.86
C GLY A 40 6.17 -4.73 12.72
N SER A 41 6.55 -3.65 12.04
CA SER A 41 6.68 -2.31 12.63
C SER A 41 5.53 -1.43 12.19
N ASP A 42 4.83 -0.83 13.13
CA ASP A 42 3.78 0.15 12.86
C ASP A 42 4.43 1.50 12.49
N LEU A 43 4.22 1.95 11.26
CA LEU A 43 4.76 3.20 10.74
C LEU A 43 3.77 4.36 10.92
N THR A 44 2.55 4.10 11.30
CA THR A 44 1.40 5.01 11.18
C THR A 44 1.63 6.36 11.84
N ALA A 45 2.23 6.37 13.04
CA ALA A 45 2.43 7.61 13.81
C ALA A 45 3.43 8.59 13.17
N GLU A 46 4.33 8.10 12.33
CA GLU A 46 5.38 8.90 11.69
C GLU A 46 5.04 9.30 10.25
N ILE A 47 3.94 8.80 9.70
CA ILE A 47 3.56 9.06 8.30
C ILE A 47 3.00 10.47 8.14
N ALA A 48 3.65 11.25 7.28
CA ALA A 48 3.17 12.56 6.84
C ALA A 48 2.34 12.48 5.55
N ALA A 49 2.70 11.58 4.63
CA ALA A 49 1.99 11.38 3.36
C ALA A 49 2.24 9.98 2.79
N VAL A 50 1.29 9.50 2.00
CA VAL A 50 1.38 8.23 1.27
C VAL A 50 0.98 8.48 -0.18
N SER A 51 1.68 7.84 -1.12
CA SER A 51 1.39 7.91 -2.55
C SER A 51 1.61 6.55 -3.20
N GLY A 52 0.83 6.26 -4.23
CA GLY A 52 0.87 4.98 -4.94
C GLY A 52 0.10 3.89 -4.20
N PHE A 53 0.67 2.70 -4.12
CA PHE A 53 0.02 1.48 -3.59
C PHE A 53 -1.29 1.16 -4.30
N ALA A 54 -1.27 1.31 -5.62
CA ALA A 54 -2.38 1.00 -6.50
C ALA A 54 -1.90 0.13 -7.66
N THR A 55 -2.81 -0.67 -8.17
CA THR A 55 -2.60 -1.47 -9.38
C THR A 55 -3.56 -1.01 -10.47
N SER A 56 -3.07 -1.00 -11.69
CA SER A 56 -3.87 -0.71 -12.87
C SER A 56 -3.64 -1.78 -13.94
N SER A 57 -4.58 -1.91 -14.84
CA SER A 57 -4.47 -2.82 -15.98
C SER A 57 -4.57 -2.01 -17.27
N ASP A 58 -3.60 -2.18 -18.16
CA ASP A 58 -3.68 -1.65 -19.49
C ASP A 58 -4.82 -2.32 -20.26
N GLN A 59 -5.49 -1.54 -21.09
CA GLN A 59 -6.55 -2.07 -21.95
C GLN A 59 -5.99 -2.35 -23.33
N GLN A 60 -6.26 -3.55 -23.85
CA GLN A 60 -5.87 -3.97 -25.18
C GLN A 60 -7.11 -3.95 -26.10
N ASP A 61 -6.99 -3.25 -27.22
CA ASP A 61 -8.03 -3.23 -28.24
C ASP A 61 -8.05 -4.56 -29.00
N THR A 62 -9.25 -5.06 -29.23
CA THR A 62 -9.49 -6.28 -30.04
C THR A 62 -10.43 -5.96 -31.19
N PRO A 63 -9.95 -5.22 -32.23
CA PRO A 63 -10.77 -4.91 -33.40
C PRO A 63 -11.04 -6.17 -34.22
N ASP A 64 -12.24 -6.27 -34.79
CA ASP A 64 -12.63 -7.32 -35.72
C ASP A 64 -13.40 -6.74 -36.92
N LEU A 65 -13.47 -7.52 -38.00
CA LEU A 65 -14.18 -7.10 -39.24
C LEU A 65 -15.70 -7.19 -39.14
N GLY A 66 -16.22 -7.86 -38.12
CA GLY A 66 -17.66 -8.07 -37.96
C GLY A 66 -18.38 -6.92 -37.25
N SER A 67 -17.63 -6.00 -36.64
CA SER A 67 -18.19 -4.89 -35.86
C SER A 67 -17.46 -3.57 -36.12
N ARG A 68 -18.21 -2.47 -36.10
CA ARG A 68 -17.64 -1.11 -36.07
C ARG A 68 -17.21 -0.68 -34.65
N PHE A 69 -17.62 -1.44 -33.61
CA PHE A 69 -17.22 -1.20 -32.23
C PHE A 69 -15.96 -1.98 -31.93
N VAL A 70 -14.98 -1.30 -31.35
CA VAL A 70 -13.73 -1.94 -30.90
C VAL A 70 -13.93 -2.37 -29.46
N SER A 71 -13.96 -3.67 -29.23
CA SER A 71 -13.98 -4.25 -27.89
C SER A 71 -12.58 -4.18 -27.27
N LYS A 72 -12.53 -4.20 -25.95
CA LYS A 72 -11.28 -4.14 -25.17
C LYS A 72 -11.20 -5.30 -24.17
N ILE A 73 -10.02 -5.82 -24.00
CA ILE A 73 -9.72 -6.81 -22.96
C ILE A 73 -8.69 -6.26 -21.99
N PRO A 74 -8.70 -6.70 -20.70
CA PRO A 74 -7.64 -6.36 -19.76
C PRO A 74 -6.29 -6.89 -20.26
N GLY A 75 -5.28 -6.02 -20.26
CA GLY A 75 -3.90 -6.36 -20.63
C GLY A 75 -3.03 -6.66 -19.40
N ARG A 76 -1.81 -6.13 -19.39
CA ARG A 76 -0.87 -6.32 -18.28
C ARG A 76 -1.31 -5.52 -17.06
N ILE A 77 -1.10 -6.10 -15.87
CA ILE A 77 -1.26 -5.41 -14.60
C ILE A 77 0.08 -4.78 -14.23
N THR A 78 0.05 -3.50 -13.90
CA THR A 78 1.19 -2.72 -13.42
C THR A 78 0.85 -2.14 -12.05
N ALA A 79 1.87 -1.96 -11.22
CA ALA A 79 1.74 -1.24 -9.96
C ALA A 79 2.36 0.16 -10.12
N ASP A 80 1.73 1.15 -9.52
CA ASP A 80 2.22 2.52 -9.52
C ASP A 80 3.48 2.65 -8.65
N ASP A 81 4.32 3.64 -8.97
CA ASP A 81 5.43 4.03 -8.10
C ASP A 81 4.89 4.44 -6.74
N SER A 82 5.36 3.76 -5.71
CA SER A 82 4.81 3.88 -4.35
C SER A 82 5.81 4.56 -3.43
N SER A 83 5.32 5.41 -2.55
CA SER A 83 6.16 6.09 -1.56
C SER A 83 5.41 6.40 -0.27
N ILE A 84 6.15 6.42 0.83
CA ILE A 84 5.68 6.86 2.14
C ILE A 84 6.62 7.94 2.63
N THR A 85 6.09 9.10 2.96
CA THR A 85 6.84 10.21 3.57
C THR A 85 6.67 10.16 5.08
N LEU A 86 7.77 10.10 5.80
CA LEU A 86 7.81 10.00 7.26
C LEU A 86 8.65 11.14 7.85
N TYR A 87 8.41 11.48 9.11
CA TYR A 87 9.19 12.48 9.81
C TYR A 87 10.58 11.96 10.21
N MET A 88 11.57 12.84 10.24
CA MET A 88 12.93 12.54 10.68
C MET A 88 13.05 12.74 12.18
N SER A 89 13.69 11.79 12.86
CA SER A 89 14.06 11.92 14.26
C SER A 89 15.33 12.78 14.42
N SER A 90 15.35 13.64 15.44
CA SER A 90 16.53 14.39 15.85
C SER A 90 17.65 13.50 16.41
N THR A 91 17.31 12.28 16.84
CA THR A 91 18.25 11.30 17.42
C THR A 91 18.66 10.21 16.43
N SER A 92 18.29 10.32 15.16
CA SER A 92 18.53 9.30 14.12
C SER A 92 17.81 7.95 14.33
N SER A 93 16.94 7.85 15.33
CA SER A 93 16.12 6.66 15.59
C SER A 93 14.81 6.79 14.81
N ASP A 94 14.87 6.46 13.53
CA ASP A 94 13.74 6.59 12.61
C ASP A 94 13.78 5.53 11.52
N VAL A 95 12.98 5.71 10.48
CA VAL A 95 12.82 4.80 9.34
C VAL A 95 14.14 4.52 8.59
N ARG A 96 15.17 5.36 8.72
CA ARG A 96 16.47 5.15 8.06
C ARG A 96 17.15 3.84 8.47
N THR A 97 16.97 3.44 9.74
CA THR A 97 17.52 2.18 10.26
C THR A 97 16.65 0.99 9.91
N LEU A 98 15.34 1.20 9.82
CA LEU A 98 14.36 0.14 9.52
C LEU A 98 14.33 -0.21 8.05
N LEU A 99 14.39 0.78 7.17
CA LEU A 99 14.17 0.67 5.73
C LEU A 99 15.37 1.18 4.90
N PRO A 100 16.59 0.65 5.09
CA PRO A 100 17.70 1.03 4.22
C PRO A 100 17.43 0.64 2.77
N ARG A 101 18.15 1.27 1.83
CA ARG A 101 18.05 0.94 0.40
C ARG A 101 18.23 -0.55 0.17
N ASP A 102 17.53 -1.09 -0.82
CA ASP A 102 17.53 -2.50 -1.21
C ASP A 102 16.87 -3.47 -0.21
N THR A 103 16.32 -2.99 0.89
CA THR A 103 15.53 -3.82 1.80
C THR A 103 14.24 -4.25 1.12
N ALA A 104 13.98 -5.56 1.13
CA ALA A 104 12.75 -6.16 0.64
C ALA A 104 11.84 -6.56 1.80
N GLY A 105 10.54 -6.46 1.62
CA GLY A 105 9.53 -6.83 2.60
C GLY A 105 8.13 -6.51 2.11
N PHE A 106 7.24 -6.24 3.03
CA PHE A 106 5.83 -6.05 2.75
C PHE A 106 5.31 -4.80 3.46
N ILE A 107 4.52 -4.00 2.74
CA ILE A 107 3.67 -2.97 3.34
C ILE A 107 2.26 -3.53 3.47
N CYS A 108 1.78 -3.63 4.71
CA CYS A 108 0.42 -4.02 5.01
C CYS A 108 -0.40 -2.77 5.34
N ILE A 109 -1.49 -2.55 4.62
CA ILE A 109 -2.35 -1.38 4.75
C ILE A 109 -3.70 -1.82 5.30
N PHE A 110 -4.08 -1.28 6.43
CA PHE A 110 -5.35 -1.57 7.12
C PHE A 110 -6.25 -0.33 7.05
N PRO A 111 -7.11 -0.21 6.03
CA PRO A 111 -7.91 1.00 5.83
C PRO A 111 -8.81 1.34 7.03
N GLU A 112 -9.48 0.35 7.59
CA GLU A 112 -10.40 0.49 8.73
C GLU A 112 -9.74 0.15 10.08
N GLY A 113 -8.41 0.00 10.10
CA GLY A 113 -7.66 -0.38 11.30
C GLY A 113 -7.37 -1.87 11.42
N ASP A 114 -6.47 -2.21 12.33
CA ASP A 114 -6.03 -3.59 12.57
C ASP A 114 -7.00 -4.29 13.53
N THR A 115 -8.16 -4.68 13.02
CA THR A 115 -9.19 -5.41 13.76
C THR A 115 -9.53 -6.70 13.03
N ALA A 116 -9.54 -7.83 13.74
CA ALA A 116 -9.88 -9.13 13.18
C ALA A 116 -11.24 -9.10 12.45
N GLY A 117 -11.27 -9.68 11.25
CA GLY A 117 -12.45 -9.73 10.39
C GLY A 117 -12.59 -8.57 9.41
N LEU A 118 -11.88 -7.46 9.59
CA LEU A 118 -11.82 -6.36 8.62
C LEU A 118 -10.91 -6.70 7.42
N LYS A 119 -10.86 -5.82 6.43
CA LYS A 119 -10.06 -6.04 5.22
C LYS A 119 -8.76 -5.25 5.27
N TYR A 120 -7.71 -5.81 4.67
CA TYR A 120 -6.43 -5.15 4.50
C TYR A 120 -5.74 -5.59 3.21
N ASP A 121 -4.72 -4.83 2.82
CA ASP A 121 -3.97 -5.06 1.59
C ASP A 121 -2.50 -5.34 1.91
N VAL A 122 -1.87 -6.21 1.12
CA VAL A 122 -0.46 -6.60 1.26
C VAL A 122 0.28 -6.30 -0.04
N PHE A 123 1.22 -5.38 0.04
CA PHE A 123 2.10 -4.98 -1.07
C PHE A 123 3.51 -5.51 -0.85
N PRO A 124 3.96 -6.50 -1.65
CA PRO A 124 5.36 -6.91 -1.67
C PRO A 124 6.21 -5.81 -2.28
N VAL A 125 7.16 -5.27 -1.54
CA VAL A 125 7.94 -4.10 -1.96
C VAL A 125 9.42 -4.24 -1.71
N LYS A 126 10.21 -3.43 -2.44
CA LYS A 126 11.63 -3.23 -2.19
C LYS A 126 11.92 -1.74 -2.13
N VAL A 127 12.71 -1.31 -1.16
CA VAL A 127 13.12 0.08 -1.00
C VAL A 127 14.10 0.46 -2.10
N THR A 128 13.78 1.50 -2.87
CA THR A 128 14.62 1.99 -3.97
C THR A 128 15.40 3.24 -3.61
N GLY A 129 14.87 4.08 -2.72
CA GLY A 129 15.51 5.32 -2.33
C GLY A 129 14.92 5.94 -1.08
N GLN A 130 15.66 6.90 -0.52
CA GLN A 130 15.27 7.66 0.66
C GLN A 130 15.62 9.14 0.48
N PRO A 131 15.01 9.87 -0.47
CA PRO A 131 15.20 11.32 -0.57
C PRO A 131 14.75 11.99 0.72
N LYS A 132 15.49 13.02 1.13
CA LYS A 132 15.26 13.75 2.38
C LYS A 132 14.94 15.19 2.06
N SER A 133 13.87 15.70 2.65
CA SER A 133 13.51 17.11 2.63
C SER A 133 13.96 17.80 3.91
N ARG A 134 14.65 18.93 3.77
CA ARG A 134 15.17 19.75 4.88
C ARG A 134 14.81 21.20 4.59
N ASP A 135 13.55 21.49 4.77
CA ASP A 135 13.01 22.85 4.62
C ASP A 135 13.21 23.62 5.93
N VAL A 136 13.28 24.96 5.84
CA VAL A 136 13.40 25.84 7.01
C VAL A 136 12.05 26.12 7.68
N GLU A 137 10.95 25.93 6.95
CA GLU A 137 9.59 26.22 7.44
C GLU A 137 8.83 24.96 7.87
N ASN A 138 9.27 23.78 7.43
CA ASN A 138 8.57 22.52 7.67
C ASN A 138 9.48 21.53 8.43
N PRO A 139 8.90 20.59 9.20
CA PRO A 139 9.67 19.52 9.82
C PRO A 139 10.43 18.70 8.78
N ALA A 140 11.63 18.28 9.12
CA ALA A 140 12.42 17.43 8.24
C ALA A 140 11.75 16.09 7.99
N GLN A 141 11.73 15.66 6.72
CA GLN A 141 11.04 14.46 6.27
C GLN A 141 11.92 13.54 5.42
N ILE A 142 11.60 12.27 5.42
CA ILE A 142 12.18 11.24 4.55
C ILE A 142 11.05 10.65 3.72
N THR A 143 11.22 10.63 2.41
CA THR A 143 10.32 9.89 1.52
C THR A 143 10.96 8.56 1.19
N VAL A 144 10.44 7.48 1.71
CA VAL A 144 10.86 6.12 1.34
C VAL A 144 10.15 5.74 0.05
N GLN A 145 10.93 5.50 -0.99
CA GLN A 145 10.43 5.08 -2.30
C GLN A 145 10.48 3.56 -2.41
N PHE A 146 9.41 2.99 -2.95
CA PHE A 146 9.25 1.55 -3.09
C PHE A 146 8.98 1.15 -4.54
N SER A 147 9.56 0.03 -4.95
CA SER A 147 9.08 -0.72 -6.11
C SER A 147 8.25 -1.90 -5.66
N VAL A 148 7.08 -2.08 -6.23
CA VAL A 148 6.25 -3.27 -6.00
C VAL A 148 6.85 -4.43 -6.78
N THR A 149 7.28 -5.48 -6.09
CA THR A 149 8.09 -6.56 -6.67
C THR A 149 7.29 -7.72 -7.20
N SER A 150 6.05 -7.87 -6.78
CA SER A 150 5.10 -8.88 -7.28
C SER A 150 3.67 -8.42 -7.08
N ILE A 151 2.72 -9.12 -7.70
CA ILE A 151 1.29 -8.77 -7.61
C ILE A 151 0.88 -8.63 -6.15
N PRO A 152 0.35 -7.47 -5.74
CA PRO A 152 -0.21 -7.28 -4.41
C PRO A 152 -1.42 -8.18 -4.17
N VAL A 153 -1.75 -8.40 -2.93
CA VAL A 153 -2.97 -9.09 -2.52
C VAL A 153 -3.83 -8.11 -1.76
N GLU A 154 -5.01 -7.87 -2.29
CA GLU A 154 -5.94 -6.86 -1.79
C GLU A 154 -7.15 -7.51 -1.13
N ASN A 155 -7.77 -6.80 -0.19
CA ASN A 155 -9.00 -7.22 0.48
C ASN A 155 -8.90 -8.56 1.23
N ILE A 156 -7.75 -8.88 1.80
CA ILE A 156 -7.57 -10.04 2.67
C ILE A 156 -8.27 -9.75 4.01
N THR A 157 -8.80 -10.79 4.64
CA THR A 157 -9.38 -10.65 5.98
C THR A 157 -8.28 -10.67 7.04
N VAL A 158 -8.30 -9.69 7.95
CA VAL A 158 -7.40 -9.63 9.11
C VAL A 158 -7.62 -10.86 9.99
N PRO A 159 -6.57 -11.66 10.27
CA PRO A 159 -6.68 -12.89 11.06
C PRO A 159 -6.87 -12.64 12.55
#